data_9124bbc3e48d00f0134149ee54d0c8da
#
_entry.id   9124bbc3e48d00f0134149ee54d0c8da
#
_cell.length_a   1.000
_cell.length_b   1.000
_cell.length_c   1.000
_cell.angle_alpha   90.00
_cell.angle_beta   90.00
_cell.angle_gamma   90.00
#
_symmetry.space_group_name_H-M   'P 1'
#
loop_
_entity.id
_entity.type
_entity.pdbx_description
1 polymer ?
#
loop_
_entity_poly.entity_id
_entity_poly.type
_entity_poly.pdbx_seq_one_letter_code
_entity_poly.pdbx_strand_id
1 'polypeptide(L)'
;DWMLTQQPADGELKLLFFMDEVAPYLPPHPRNPPAKDLIKLIFKQARKYGVACVLATQNVSDVDYKILAQANTTFIGRFTQPQDVEKVRHLLKESGGDQDLVAQLPTLGPGQFQMVAPDVDPAPVPIQCRWLYTDHGAPLNEDQVEEIMSDEIRAWAKTRSSGNTKHRGAGAAHSASRGSAWNRGGLDDEWSLGEA
;
A
#
# COMPACT_ATOMS: atom_id res chain seq x y z
N ASP A 1 3.88 -13.22 11.27
CA ASP A 1 4.40 -14.44 11.90
C ASP A 1 5.03 -15.38 10.86
N TRP A 2 4.32 -15.79 9.77
CA TRP A 2 4.87 -16.70 8.75
C TRP A 2 6.22 -16.23 8.17
N MET A 3 6.34 -14.95 7.84
CA MET A 3 7.60 -14.39 7.31
C MET A 3 8.79 -14.66 8.24
N LEU A 4 8.60 -14.52 9.54
CA LEU A 4 9.68 -14.67 10.53
C LEU A 4 10.19 -16.13 10.66
N THR A 5 9.42 -17.10 10.17
CA THR A 5 9.80 -18.51 10.19
C THR A 5 10.59 -18.93 8.94
N GLN A 6 10.70 -18.06 7.93
CA GLN A 6 11.36 -18.38 6.69
C GLN A 6 12.88 -18.29 6.83
N GLN A 7 13.56 -19.28 6.24
CA GLN A 7 15.03 -19.32 6.11
C GLN A 7 15.36 -19.51 4.63
N PRO A 8 15.31 -18.42 3.84
CA PRO A 8 15.59 -18.52 2.42
C PRO A 8 17.07 -18.78 2.20
N ALA A 9 17.40 -19.46 1.10
CA ALA A 9 18.75 -19.45 0.56
C ALA A 9 19.13 -18.02 0.14
N ASP A 10 20.42 -17.73 0.00
CA ASP A 10 20.87 -16.38 -0.37
C ASP A 10 20.26 -15.97 -1.73
N GLY A 11 19.61 -14.81 -1.73
CA GLY A 11 18.92 -14.28 -2.92
C GLY A 11 17.58 -14.97 -3.28
N GLU A 12 17.12 -15.97 -2.53
CA GLU A 12 15.86 -16.65 -2.81
C GLU A 12 14.65 -15.81 -2.46
N LEU A 13 13.76 -15.56 -3.45
CA LEU A 13 12.48 -14.91 -3.23
C LEU A 13 11.41 -15.94 -2.84
N LYS A 14 10.87 -15.84 -1.63
CA LYS A 14 9.79 -16.67 -1.09
C LYS A 14 8.41 -16.09 -1.30
N LEU A 15 8.29 -14.76 -1.23
CA LEU A 15 7.02 -14.05 -1.32
C LEU A 15 7.20 -12.65 -1.89
N LEU A 16 6.28 -12.24 -2.76
CA LEU A 16 6.08 -10.85 -3.14
C LEU A 16 4.85 -10.31 -2.39
N PHE A 17 5.09 -9.34 -1.51
CA PHE A 17 4.03 -8.56 -0.86
C PHE A 17 3.77 -7.30 -1.68
N PHE A 18 2.63 -7.26 -2.34
CA PHE A 18 2.17 -6.10 -3.11
C PHE A 18 1.00 -5.42 -2.41
N MET A 19 1.06 -4.10 -2.29
CA MET A 19 -0.01 -3.30 -1.71
C MET A 19 -0.24 -2.05 -2.56
N ASP A 20 -1.41 -1.97 -3.16
CA ASP A 20 -1.86 -0.81 -3.91
C ASP A 20 -2.56 0.19 -2.98
N GLU A 21 -2.49 1.46 -3.32
CA GLU A 21 -3.07 2.61 -2.61
C GLU A 21 -2.76 2.58 -1.10
N VAL A 22 -1.47 2.69 -0.76
CA VAL A 22 -1.01 2.57 0.64
C VAL A 22 -1.29 3.79 1.51
N ALA A 23 -1.68 4.92 0.94
CA ALA A 23 -1.88 6.18 1.66
C ALA A 23 -2.78 6.06 2.91
N PRO A 24 -3.92 5.34 2.89
CA PRO A 24 -4.76 5.16 4.07
C PRO A 24 -4.07 4.42 5.23
N TYR A 25 -3.11 3.55 4.90
CA TYR A 25 -2.42 2.68 5.87
C TYR A 25 -1.10 3.27 6.35
N LEU A 26 -0.50 4.15 5.58
CA LEU A 26 0.82 4.75 5.85
C LEU A 26 0.78 6.29 5.88
N PRO A 27 -0.23 6.92 6.49
CA PRO A 27 -0.33 8.37 6.50
C PRO A 27 0.85 9.02 7.24
N PRO A 28 1.16 10.31 6.97
CA PRO A 28 2.13 11.07 7.74
C PRO A 28 1.72 11.21 9.22
N HIS A 29 2.74 11.44 10.07
CA HIS A 29 2.48 11.82 11.47
C HIS A 29 1.55 13.07 11.54
N PRO A 30 0.60 13.13 12.51
CA PRO A 30 0.46 12.28 13.71
C PRO A 30 -0.44 11.05 13.54
N ARG A 31 -1.02 10.81 12.36
CA ARG A 31 -1.91 9.66 12.14
C ARG A 31 -1.13 8.36 12.19
N ASN A 32 -1.62 7.41 13.01
CA ASN A 32 -0.99 6.09 13.18
C ASN A 32 -2.06 4.99 13.20
N PRO A 33 -2.58 4.57 12.03
CA PRO A 33 -3.51 3.44 11.95
C PRO A 33 -2.82 2.14 12.40
N PRO A 34 -3.55 1.15 12.95
CA PRO A 34 -2.98 -0.06 13.53
C PRO A 34 -2.05 -0.86 12.61
N ALA A 35 -2.30 -0.82 11.30
CA ALA A 35 -1.47 -1.52 10.31
C ALA A 35 -0.12 -0.84 10.05
N LYS A 36 0.04 0.43 10.37
CA LYS A 36 1.21 1.24 9.98
C LYS A 36 2.52 0.66 10.50
N ASP A 37 2.57 0.31 11.77
CA ASP A 37 3.81 -0.20 12.38
C ASP A 37 4.15 -1.61 11.89
N LEU A 38 3.15 -2.44 11.60
CA LEU A 38 3.36 -3.76 11.01
C LEU A 38 3.90 -3.67 9.58
N ILE A 39 3.36 -2.77 8.76
CA ILE A 39 3.84 -2.55 7.39
C ILE A 39 5.27 -2.00 7.42
N LYS A 40 5.57 -1.05 8.31
CA LYS A 40 6.94 -0.56 8.53
C LYS A 40 7.91 -1.67 8.89
N LEU A 41 7.51 -2.55 9.80
CA LEU A 41 8.33 -3.69 10.22
C LEU A 41 8.60 -4.64 9.04
N ILE A 42 7.56 -4.98 8.27
CA ILE A 42 7.70 -5.81 7.07
C ILE A 42 8.67 -5.13 6.10
N PHE A 43 8.46 -3.87 5.78
CA PHE A 43 9.27 -3.13 4.81
C PHE A 43 10.75 -3.06 5.23
N LYS A 44 11.00 -2.91 6.52
CA LYS A 44 12.36 -2.85 7.08
C LYS A 44 13.07 -4.20 7.13
N GLN A 45 12.35 -5.31 7.33
CA GLN A 45 12.94 -6.60 7.63
C GLN A 45 12.72 -7.68 6.58
N ALA A 46 11.79 -7.50 5.68
CA ALA A 46 11.30 -8.54 4.77
C ALA A 46 12.41 -9.18 3.92
N ARG A 47 13.39 -8.40 3.47
CA ARG A 47 14.49 -8.86 2.62
C ARG A 47 15.22 -10.07 3.20
N LYS A 48 15.56 -10.06 4.49
CA LYS A 48 16.29 -11.17 5.14
C LYS A 48 15.50 -12.47 5.23
N TYR A 49 14.19 -12.40 5.00
CA TYR A 49 13.31 -13.57 4.99
C TYR A 49 12.85 -13.95 3.57
N GLY A 50 13.51 -13.43 2.54
CA GLY A 50 13.13 -13.69 1.16
C GLY A 50 11.79 -13.08 0.75
N VAL A 51 11.37 -12.00 1.39
CA VAL A 51 10.12 -11.29 1.04
C VAL A 51 10.46 -9.98 0.36
N ALA A 52 9.98 -9.82 -0.87
CA ALA A 52 10.01 -8.54 -1.55
C ALA A 52 8.71 -7.77 -1.27
N CYS A 53 8.84 -6.44 -1.11
CA CYS A 53 7.70 -5.56 -0.85
C CYS A 53 7.58 -4.54 -1.97
N VAL A 54 6.37 -4.41 -2.54
CA VAL A 54 6.01 -3.38 -3.51
C VAL A 54 4.83 -2.60 -2.97
N LEU A 55 5.01 -1.31 -2.81
CA LEU A 55 3.96 -0.39 -2.37
C LEU A 55 3.66 0.58 -3.51
N ALA A 56 2.38 0.81 -3.80
CA ALA A 56 1.95 1.78 -4.78
C ALA A 56 1.06 2.85 -4.16
N THR A 57 1.15 4.07 -4.66
CA THR A 57 0.27 5.18 -4.28
C THR A 57 0.14 6.18 -5.43
N GLN A 58 -1.01 6.80 -5.52
CA GLN A 58 -1.24 7.90 -6.44
C GLN A 58 -0.82 9.25 -5.83
N ASN A 59 -0.83 9.35 -4.49
CA ASN A 59 -0.54 10.59 -3.76
C ASN A 59 0.67 10.41 -2.83
N VAL A 60 1.82 10.84 -3.27
CA VAL A 60 3.06 10.78 -2.49
C VAL A 60 2.96 11.65 -1.22
N SER A 61 2.20 12.75 -1.29
CA SER A 61 2.01 13.67 -0.14
C SER A 61 1.28 13.03 1.03
N ASP A 62 0.44 12.03 0.77
CA ASP A 62 -0.37 11.36 1.78
C ASP A 62 0.32 10.16 2.42
N VAL A 63 1.57 9.87 2.03
CA VAL A 63 2.37 8.77 2.58
C VAL A 63 3.52 9.28 3.44
N ASP A 64 3.79 8.56 4.52
CA ASP A 64 4.93 8.84 5.41
C ASP A 64 6.25 8.68 4.64
N TYR A 65 6.96 9.78 4.44
CA TYR A 65 8.19 9.84 3.64
C TYR A 65 9.29 8.92 4.19
N LYS A 66 9.33 8.67 5.51
CA LYS A 66 10.32 7.77 6.13
C LYS A 66 10.21 6.34 5.65
N ILE A 67 9.02 5.94 5.17
CA ILE A 67 8.79 4.62 4.59
C ILE A 67 9.22 4.63 3.14
N LEU A 68 8.85 5.66 2.39
CA LEU A 68 9.24 5.82 0.99
C LEU A 68 10.77 5.86 0.82
N ALA A 69 11.47 6.54 1.72
CA ALA A 69 12.93 6.62 1.72
C ALA A 69 13.64 5.26 2.00
N GLN A 70 12.93 4.25 2.44
CA GLN A 70 13.47 2.90 2.63
C GLN A 70 13.36 2.03 1.36
N ALA A 71 12.65 2.49 0.35
CA ALA A 71 12.53 1.78 -0.91
C ALA A 71 13.84 1.90 -1.70
N ASN A 72 14.40 0.76 -2.07
CA ASN A 72 15.66 0.71 -2.83
C ASN A 72 15.43 1.00 -4.33
N THR A 73 14.24 0.64 -4.83
CA THR A 73 13.82 0.91 -6.19
C THR A 73 12.52 1.69 -6.17
N THR A 74 12.45 2.77 -6.91
CA THR A 74 11.28 3.63 -7.00
C THR A 74 10.90 3.83 -8.46
N PHE A 75 9.63 3.57 -8.81
CA PHE A 75 9.06 3.88 -10.11
C PHE A 75 8.22 5.14 -9.98
N ILE A 76 8.57 6.19 -10.70
CA ILE A 76 7.94 7.50 -10.59
C ILE A 76 7.22 7.80 -11.90
N GLY A 77 5.90 7.88 -11.84
CA GLY A 77 5.06 8.29 -12.95
C GLY A 77 4.90 9.80 -13.04
N ARG A 78 3.91 10.25 -13.82
CA ARG A 78 3.62 11.67 -14.01
C ARG A 78 3.02 12.28 -12.74
N PHE A 79 3.64 13.36 -12.26
CA PHE A 79 3.08 14.22 -11.21
C PHE A 79 2.91 15.64 -11.74
N THR A 80 1.73 16.21 -11.55
CA THR A 80 1.39 17.58 -11.98
C THR A 80 1.20 18.54 -10.81
N GLN A 81 0.94 18.01 -9.60
CA GLN A 81 0.74 18.83 -8.42
C GLN A 81 2.09 19.26 -7.84
N PRO A 82 2.31 20.58 -7.58
CA PRO A 82 3.60 21.07 -7.07
C PRO A 82 4.04 20.41 -5.75
N GLN A 83 3.09 20.08 -4.89
CA GLN A 83 3.36 19.45 -3.59
C GLN A 83 3.97 18.05 -3.74
N ASP A 84 3.45 17.24 -4.68
CA ASP A 84 3.95 15.90 -4.95
C ASP A 84 5.31 15.97 -5.63
N VAL A 85 5.47 16.88 -6.59
CA VAL A 85 6.76 17.13 -7.28
C VAL A 85 7.85 17.52 -6.27
N GLU A 86 7.53 18.38 -5.29
CA GLU A 86 8.50 18.79 -4.27
C GLU A 86 8.86 17.63 -3.32
N LYS A 87 7.89 16.80 -2.97
CA LYS A 87 8.14 15.62 -2.13
C LYS A 87 8.99 14.58 -2.84
N VAL A 88 8.72 14.33 -4.13
CA VAL A 88 9.58 13.48 -4.97
C VAL A 88 10.98 14.06 -5.08
N ARG A 89 11.12 15.37 -5.22
CA ARG A 89 12.43 16.05 -5.21
C ARG A 89 13.23 15.74 -3.94
N HIS A 90 12.58 15.78 -2.78
CA HIS A 90 13.24 15.44 -1.51
C HIS A 90 13.69 13.97 -1.48
N LEU A 91 12.84 13.04 -1.90
CA LEU A 91 13.19 11.62 -1.96
C LEU A 91 14.38 11.36 -2.90
N LEU A 92 14.40 12.01 -4.05
CA LEU A 92 15.46 11.86 -5.04
C LEU A 92 16.80 12.46 -4.57
N LYS A 93 16.78 13.57 -3.82
CA LYS A 93 18.00 14.14 -3.24
C LYS A 93 18.70 13.17 -2.28
N GLU A 94 17.95 12.46 -1.48
CA GLU A 94 18.49 11.47 -0.55
C GLU A 94 19.03 10.22 -1.27
N SER A 95 18.50 9.93 -2.46
CA SER A 95 18.89 8.78 -3.30
C SER A 95 19.94 9.13 -4.38
N GLY A 96 20.49 10.35 -4.38
CA GLY A 96 21.47 10.79 -5.40
C GLY A 96 20.84 11.17 -6.76
N GLY A 97 19.54 11.37 -6.81
CA GLY A 97 18.80 11.64 -8.06
C GLY A 97 18.99 13.08 -8.58
N ASP A 98 18.91 13.20 -9.91
CA ASP A 98 19.13 14.43 -10.66
C ASP A 98 17.95 15.41 -10.56
N GLN A 99 18.24 16.70 -10.49
CA GLN A 99 17.22 17.77 -10.52
C GLN A 99 16.50 17.83 -11.87
N ASP A 100 17.16 17.45 -12.95
CA ASP A 100 16.57 17.43 -14.28
C ASP A 100 15.44 16.39 -14.41
N LEU A 101 15.54 15.28 -13.66
CA LEU A 101 14.47 14.29 -13.57
C LEU A 101 13.16 14.90 -13.05
N VAL A 102 13.24 15.70 -12.00
CA VAL A 102 12.05 16.32 -11.38
C VAL A 102 11.34 17.25 -12.34
N ALA A 103 12.09 17.98 -13.16
CA ALA A 103 11.54 18.86 -14.18
C ALA A 103 10.79 18.09 -15.30
N GLN A 104 11.15 16.83 -15.55
CA GLN A 104 10.54 15.99 -16.57
C GLN A 104 9.23 15.32 -16.09
N LEU A 105 9.03 15.13 -14.79
CA LEU A 105 7.87 14.39 -14.27
C LEU A 105 6.50 14.91 -14.75
N PRO A 106 6.25 16.22 -14.86
CA PRO A 106 4.97 16.73 -15.37
C PRO A 106 4.74 16.42 -16.86
N THR A 107 5.80 16.16 -17.62
CA THR A 107 5.74 15.95 -19.08
C THR A 107 5.58 14.47 -19.47
N LEU A 108 5.70 13.53 -18.52
CA LEU A 108 5.56 12.11 -18.78
C LEU A 108 4.16 11.79 -19.33
N GLY A 109 4.13 10.97 -20.38
CA GLY A 109 2.90 10.44 -20.97
C GLY A 109 2.34 9.23 -20.23
N PRO A 110 1.19 8.72 -20.66
CA PRO A 110 0.61 7.50 -20.13
C PRO A 110 1.57 6.30 -20.26
N GLY A 111 1.72 5.55 -19.17
CA GLY A 111 2.60 4.38 -19.13
C GLY A 111 4.10 4.72 -19.11
N GLN A 112 4.47 6.00 -19.05
CA GLN A 112 5.86 6.43 -18.91
C GLN A 112 6.20 6.61 -17.42
N PHE A 113 7.36 6.05 -17.05
CA PHE A 113 7.89 6.12 -15.70
C PHE A 113 9.39 6.40 -15.74
N GLN A 114 9.90 6.92 -14.64
CA GLN A 114 11.32 6.95 -14.33
C GLN A 114 11.60 5.94 -13.22
N MET A 115 12.52 5.02 -13.45
CA MET A 115 13.00 4.10 -12.42
C MET A 115 14.25 4.69 -11.78
N VAL A 116 14.24 4.79 -10.46
CA VAL A 116 15.40 5.16 -9.65
C VAL A 116 15.78 3.93 -8.83
N ALA A 117 16.90 3.34 -9.13
CA ALA A 117 17.41 2.12 -8.49
C ALA A 117 18.94 2.17 -8.42
N PRO A 118 19.54 2.90 -7.44
CA PRO A 118 20.97 3.16 -7.39
C PRO A 118 21.86 1.90 -7.38
N ASP A 119 21.33 0.77 -6.91
CA ASP A 119 22.04 -0.52 -6.92
C ASP A 119 22.09 -1.16 -8.33
N VAL A 120 21.24 -0.71 -9.25
CA VAL A 120 21.14 -1.23 -10.62
C VAL A 120 21.81 -0.29 -11.61
N ASP A 121 21.46 1.00 -11.54
CA ASP A 121 22.02 2.06 -12.35
C ASP A 121 22.07 3.36 -11.52
N PRO A 122 23.23 4.06 -11.49
CA PRO A 122 23.35 5.32 -10.76
C PRO A 122 22.50 6.44 -11.36
N ALA A 123 22.11 6.33 -12.64
CA ALA A 123 21.23 7.29 -13.31
C ALA A 123 19.78 6.78 -13.35
N PRO A 124 18.79 7.70 -13.32
CA PRO A 124 17.41 7.32 -13.55
C PRO A 124 17.20 6.70 -14.93
N VAL A 125 16.46 5.60 -14.99
CA VAL A 125 16.19 4.86 -16.23
C VAL A 125 14.76 5.14 -16.69
N PRO A 126 14.54 5.70 -17.89
CA PRO A 126 13.22 5.89 -18.44
C PRO A 126 12.60 4.53 -18.82
N ILE A 127 11.36 4.32 -18.41
CA ILE A 127 10.61 3.09 -18.68
C ILE A 127 9.31 3.43 -19.39
N GLN A 128 9.00 2.67 -20.44
CA GLN A 128 7.69 2.63 -21.06
C GLN A 128 7.01 1.31 -20.73
N CYS A 129 5.91 1.36 -19.99
CA CYS A 129 5.07 0.18 -19.78
C CYS A 129 4.49 -0.29 -21.11
N ARG A 130 4.60 -1.57 -21.39
CA ARG A 130 3.95 -2.19 -22.55
C ARG A 130 2.44 -2.27 -22.34
N TRP A 131 1.70 -2.36 -23.41
CA TRP A 131 0.28 -2.69 -23.36
C TRP A 131 0.09 -4.08 -22.74
N LEU A 132 -0.99 -4.23 -21.98
CA LEU A 132 -1.38 -5.53 -21.44
C LEU A 132 -1.83 -6.44 -22.58
N TYR A 133 -1.66 -7.75 -22.37
CA TYR A 133 -2.21 -8.77 -23.30
C TYR A 133 -3.69 -9.05 -23.03
N THR A 134 -4.21 -8.53 -21.92
CA THR A 134 -5.62 -8.65 -21.53
C THR A 134 -6.36 -7.37 -21.89
N ASP A 135 -7.58 -7.51 -22.37
CA ASP A 135 -8.49 -6.37 -22.59
C ASP A 135 -9.13 -5.98 -21.24
N HIS A 136 -9.08 -4.68 -20.95
CA HIS A 136 -9.72 -4.11 -19.78
C HIS A 136 -11.00 -3.40 -20.24
N GLY A 137 -12.12 -4.14 -20.17
CA GLY A 137 -13.44 -3.58 -20.42
C GLY A 137 -13.87 -2.57 -19.34
N ALA A 138 -15.06 -2.05 -19.48
CA ALA A 138 -15.69 -1.23 -18.44
C ALA A 138 -15.86 -2.03 -17.14
N PRO A 139 -15.83 -1.37 -15.95
CA PRO A 139 -16.13 -2.03 -14.70
C PRO A 139 -17.47 -2.76 -14.76
N LEU A 140 -17.50 -3.99 -14.28
CA LEU A 140 -18.72 -4.78 -14.21
C LEU A 140 -19.67 -4.19 -13.19
N ASN A 141 -20.97 -4.16 -13.50
CA ASN A 141 -22.01 -3.85 -12.54
C ASN A 141 -22.32 -5.09 -11.65
N GLU A 142 -23.14 -4.91 -10.61
CA GLU A 142 -23.45 -5.97 -9.65
C GLU A 142 -24.10 -7.19 -10.33
N ASP A 143 -25.03 -6.99 -11.26
CA ASP A 143 -25.70 -8.08 -11.98
C ASP A 143 -24.71 -8.90 -12.82
N GLN A 144 -23.80 -8.24 -13.51
CA GLN A 144 -22.74 -8.87 -14.29
C GLN A 144 -21.76 -9.67 -13.40
N VAL A 145 -21.45 -9.15 -12.21
CA VAL A 145 -20.62 -9.87 -11.24
C VAL A 145 -21.34 -11.13 -10.75
N GLU A 146 -22.65 -11.02 -10.46
CA GLU A 146 -23.45 -12.19 -10.07
C GLU A 146 -23.54 -13.24 -11.18
N GLU A 147 -23.63 -12.82 -12.44
CA GLU A 147 -23.70 -13.73 -13.58
C GLU A 147 -22.43 -14.56 -13.75
N ILE A 148 -21.25 -13.95 -13.61
CA ILE A 148 -19.96 -14.65 -13.75
C ILE A 148 -19.53 -15.40 -12.47
N MET A 149 -20.21 -15.17 -11.35
CA MET A 149 -19.89 -15.83 -10.08
C MET A 149 -20.22 -17.32 -10.15
N SER A 150 -19.28 -18.17 -9.76
CA SER A 150 -19.53 -19.62 -9.71
C SER A 150 -20.59 -19.97 -8.65
N ASP A 151 -21.32 -21.08 -8.87
CA ASP A 151 -22.35 -21.53 -7.93
C ASP A 151 -21.79 -21.81 -6.53
N GLU A 152 -20.54 -22.26 -6.43
CA GLU A 152 -19.87 -22.50 -5.15
C GLU A 152 -19.66 -21.18 -4.37
N ILE A 153 -19.16 -20.14 -5.04
CA ILE A 153 -18.95 -18.82 -4.42
C ILE A 153 -20.31 -18.21 -4.03
N ARG A 154 -21.32 -18.35 -4.89
CA ARG A 154 -22.66 -17.88 -4.65
C ARG A 154 -23.32 -18.57 -3.44
N ALA A 155 -23.15 -19.88 -3.31
CA ALA A 155 -23.59 -20.64 -2.15
C ALA A 155 -22.85 -20.23 -0.86
N TRP A 156 -21.53 -20.06 -0.95
CA TRP A 156 -20.72 -19.60 0.19
C TRP A 156 -21.11 -18.20 0.67
N ALA A 157 -21.36 -17.25 -0.23
CA ALA A 157 -21.79 -15.89 0.12
C ALA A 157 -23.14 -15.91 0.84
N LYS A 158 -24.09 -16.75 0.40
CA LYS A 158 -25.41 -16.92 1.06
C LYS A 158 -25.28 -17.47 2.47
N THR A 159 -24.37 -18.42 2.73
CA THR A 159 -24.16 -18.97 4.08
C THR A 159 -23.61 -17.93 5.06
N ARG A 160 -22.77 -17.02 4.60
CA ARG A 160 -22.22 -15.93 5.43
C ARG A 160 -23.23 -14.82 5.73
N SER A 161 -24.06 -14.44 4.76
CA SER A 161 -25.09 -13.43 4.97
C SER A 161 -26.16 -13.90 5.96
N SER A 162 -26.52 -15.18 5.96
CA SER A 162 -27.48 -15.76 6.93
C SER A 162 -26.92 -15.89 8.35
N GLY A 163 -25.58 -15.96 8.53
CA GLY A 163 -24.94 -15.98 9.84
C GLY A 163 -24.88 -14.61 10.53
N ASN A 164 -24.87 -13.52 9.77
CA ASN A 164 -24.74 -12.16 10.31
C ASN A 164 -26.09 -11.53 10.73
N THR A 165 -27.21 -12.12 10.35
CA THR A 165 -28.54 -11.66 10.75
C THR A 165 -28.92 -12.07 12.19
N LYS A 166 -28.25 -13.03 12.81
CA LYS A 166 -28.51 -13.44 14.19
C LYS A 166 -27.92 -12.50 15.27
N HIS A 167 -27.01 -11.59 14.89
CA HIS A 167 -26.44 -10.62 15.85
C HIS A 167 -27.02 -9.20 15.76
N ARG A 168 -27.98 -8.93 14.85
CA ARG A 168 -28.60 -7.60 14.72
C ARG A 168 -30.00 -7.47 15.34
N GLY A 169 -30.45 -8.49 16.06
CA GLY A 169 -31.83 -8.60 16.58
C GLY A 169 -32.01 -8.31 18.08
N ALA A 170 -31.06 -7.64 18.76
CA ALA A 170 -31.29 -7.21 20.14
C ALA A 170 -30.70 -5.80 20.35
N GLY A 171 -31.50 -4.76 20.10
CA GLY A 171 -31.11 -3.41 20.45
C GLY A 171 -31.49 -2.35 19.43
N ALA A 172 -32.75 -2.21 19.10
CA ALA A 172 -33.24 -1.05 18.36
C ALA A 172 -34.48 -0.45 19.05
N ALA A 173 -34.21 0.42 20.00
CA ALA A 173 -35.10 1.55 20.33
C ALA A 173 -34.26 2.51 21.17
N HIS A 174 -33.72 3.58 20.54
CA HIS A 174 -33.71 4.93 21.11
C HIS A 174 -33.02 5.91 20.15
N SER A 175 -33.84 6.82 19.65
CA SER A 175 -33.64 8.25 19.32
C SER A 175 -32.32 8.70 18.65
N ALA A 176 -32.56 9.37 17.52
CA ALA A 176 -31.66 10.34 16.88
C ALA A 176 -31.14 11.38 17.86
N SER A 177 -29.84 11.68 17.79
CA SER A 177 -29.25 13.00 17.68
C SER A 177 -27.82 13.01 18.23
N ARG A 178 -26.97 13.74 17.49
CA ARG A 178 -25.68 14.33 17.88
C ARG A 178 -24.39 13.49 17.75
N GLY A 179 -23.54 13.96 16.87
CA GLY A 179 -22.23 14.48 17.21
C GLY A 179 -21.12 13.45 17.42
N SER A 180 -20.21 13.47 16.50
CA SER A 180 -18.75 13.22 16.64
C SER A 180 -18.26 12.97 18.08
N ALA A 181 -17.83 11.76 18.34
CA ALA A 181 -16.75 11.48 19.32
C ALA A 181 -16.28 10.03 19.15
N TRP A 182 -15.17 9.84 18.46
CA TRP A 182 -14.37 8.64 18.65
C TRP A 182 -13.66 8.79 19.99
N ASN A 183 -14.23 8.18 21.02
CA ASN A 183 -13.69 8.20 22.35
C ASN A 183 -12.66 7.09 22.52
N ARG A 184 -11.54 7.48 23.11
CA ARG A 184 -10.43 6.68 23.59
C ARG A 184 -10.94 5.66 24.61
N GLY A 185 -10.70 4.40 24.33
CA GLY A 185 -10.72 3.34 25.33
C GLY A 185 -9.34 2.70 25.36
N GLY A 186 -8.63 2.87 26.46
CA GLY A 186 -7.26 2.43 26.68
C GLY A 186 -7.14 0.90 26.66
N LEU A 187 -6.05 0.46 26.10
CA LEU A 187 -5.37 -0.77 26.41
C LEU A 187 -3.94 -0.34 26.78
N ASP A 188 -3.81 0.15 27.99
CA ASP A 188 -2.56 0.10 28.74
C ASP A 188 -2.40 -1.36 29.17
N ASP A 189 -1.18 -1.81 28.99
CA ASP A 189 -0.44 -2.78 29.77
C ASP A 189 0.16 -3.99 29.02
N GLU A 190 1.47 -4.05 29.20
CA GLU A 190 2.38 -5.20 29.21
C GLU A 190 2.84 -5.81 27.88
N TRP A 191 3.79 -5.10 27.22
CA TRP A 191 4.89 -5.76 26.54
C TRP A 191 6.22 -5.13 26.95
N SER A 192 6.72 -5.51 28.11
CA SER A 192 8.12 -5.29 28.48
C SER A 192 8.99 -6.21 27.64
N LEU A 193 9.75 -5.60 26.72
CA LEU A 193 10.85 -6.27 26.04
C LEU A 193 11.99 -6.40 27.06
N GLY A 194 12.27 -7.63 27.48
CA GLY A 194 13.45 -7.97 28.23
C GLY A 194 14.71 -7.71 27.41
N GLU A 195 15.60 -6.95 28.01
CA GLU A 195 16.99 -6.78 27.58
C GLU A 195 17.75 -8.10 27.74
N ALA A 196 18.37 -8.57 26.69
CA ALA A 196 19.59 -9.36 26.70
C ALA A 196 20.28 -9.25 25.34
#